data_b9db562282b50994920854b47d5f6004
#
_entry.id   b9db562282b50994920854b47d5f6004
#
_cell.length_a   1.000
_cell.length_b   1.000
_cell.length_c   1.000
_cell.angle_alpha   90.00
_cell.angle_beta   90.00
_cell.angle_gamma   90.00
#
_symmetry.space_group_name_H-M   'P 1'
#
loop_
_entity.id
_entity.type
_entity.pdbx_description
1 polymer ?
#
loop_
_entity_poly.entity_id
_entity_poly.type
_entity_poly.pdbx_seq_one_letter_code
_entity_poly.pdbx_strand_id
1 'polypeptide(L)'
;MWNQSYFEARVPRVPAMLLELLSHQNFADMRYGLDPRFRFTVSRAIYKGMLRFIASQRQIPYVVQPLPVDHLALKLMDNNEVELTWQPVDDPLEPTAKASQYIVYTRIGNQGFDNGELVDEPRFHTTMPMGVVCSYKVAAVNAGGRSFDSEILSAGRCLNSKGTVLVINGFDRISAPADFAAPGDAGTHLAGFLDEVDHGVPYLKDISYIGSMKEYRREMPWMDDDASGFGDSYANYETEVIAGNSFDYPALHGRALLAAGYSFTSCSNEAVEEGIISLEDYRLADLILGKQ
;
A
#
# COMPACT_ATOMS: atom_id res chain seq x y z
N MET A 1 15.67 14.55 27.73
CA MET A 1 14.21 14.51 27.74
C MET A 1 13.73 15.85 28.24
N TRP A 2 13.07 16.64 27.39
CA TRP A 2 12.53 17.96 27.72
C TRP A 2 11.06 17.79 28.08
N ASN A 3 10.62 18.19 29.26
CA ASN A 3 9.23 18.08 29.69
C ASN A 3 8.61 19.42 30.13
N GLN A 4 9.24 20.54 29.79
CA GLN A 4 8.83 21.85 30.29
C GLN A 4 8.25 22.78 29.22
N SER A 5 8.50 22.52 27.94
CA SER A 5 8.22 23.50 26.88
C SER A 5 6.92 23.27 26.14
N TYR A 6 6.47 22.03 26.00
CA TYR A 6 5.31 21.69 25.19
C TYR A 6 4.11 21.33 26.04
N PHE A 7 2.97 21.90 25.70
CA PHE A 7 1.70 21.66 26.36
C PHE A 7 1.32 20.17 26.33
N GLU A 8 1.50 19.53 25.18
CA GLU A 8 1.17 18.13 24.90
C GLU A 8 1.97 17.15 25.76
N ALA A 9 3.18 17.52 26.16
CA ALA A 9 4.02 16.68 27.01
C ALA A 9 3.85 17.00 28.51
N ARG A 10 3.34 18.18 28.86
CA ARG A 10 3.27 18.68 30.23
C ARG A 10 1.91 18.55 30.89
N VAL A 11 0.84 18.77 30.12
CA VAL A 11 -0.52 18.94 30.67
C VAL A 11 -1.31 17.62 30.72
N PRO A 12 -1.18 16.69 29.78
CA PRO A 12 -1.92 15.44 29.83
C PRO A 12 -1.63 14.64 31.10
N ARG A 13 -2.68 14.04 31.69
CA ARG A 13 -2.56 13.14 32.86
C ARG A 13 -2.28 11.70 32.46
N VAL A 14 -1.78 11.50 31.25
CA VAL A 14 -1.40 10.22 30.68
C VAL A 14 0.05 10.32 30.19
N PRO A 15 0.77 9.23 30.08
CA PRO A 15 2.08 9.23 29.42
C PRO A 15 1.96 9.85 28.04
N ALA A 16 2.76 10.89 27.78
CA ALA A 16 2.75 11.62 26.53
C ALA A 16 4.20 11.83 26.05
N MET A 17 4.37 11.85 24.74
CA MET A 17 5.65 12.10 24.09
C MET A 17 5.40 12.94 22.84
N LEU A 18 6.18 13.98 22.68
CA LEU A 18 6.29 14.72 21.42
C LEU A 18 7.51 14.17 20.67
N LEU A 19 7.28 13.75 19.44
CA LEU A 19 8.33 13.27 18.56
C LEU A 19 8.47 14.25 17.38
N GLU A 20 9.60 14.93 17.33
CA GLU A 20 9.96 15.82 16.21
C GLU A 20 10.90 15.07 15.28
N LEU A 21 10.42 14.80 14.06
CA LEU A 21 11.17 14.10 13.02
C LEU A 21 11.33 15.01 11.83
N LEU A 22 12.53 15.12 11.34
CA LEU A 22 12.84 15.82 10.10
C LEU A 22 12.44 17.31 10.12
N SER A 23 12.98 18.06 9.21
CA SER A 23 12.59 19.45 8.98
C SER A 23 12.01 19.62 7.59
N HIS A 24 10.80 20.16 7.50
CA HIS A 24 10.20 20.49 6.21
C HIS A 24 10.96 21.59 5.45
N GLN A 25 11.87 22.28 6.12
CA GLN A 25 12.77 23.27 5.50
C GLN A 25 14.07 22.65 4.97
N ASN A 26 14.28 21.37 5.16
CA ASN A 26 15.47 20.66 4.72
C ASN A 26 15.09 19.70 3.58
N PHE A 27 15.62 19.98 2.38
CA PHE A 27 15.33 19.17 1.20
C PHE A 27 15.73 17.69 1.39
N ALA A 28 16.87 17.41 2.02
CA ALA A 28 17.30 16.04 2.28
C ALA A 28 16.36 15.31 3.24
N ASP A 29 15.87 16.01 4.27
CA ASP A 29 14.88 15.45 5.20
C ASP A 29 13.55 15.18 4.49
N MET A 30 13.13 16.07 3.59
CA MET A 30 11.88 15.93 2.87
C MET A 30 11.88 14.76 1.88
N ARG A 31 13.03 14.38 1.35
CA ARG A 31 13.14 13.13 0.56
C ARG A 31 12.69 11.90 1.34
N TYR A 32 12.96 11.87 2.63
CA TYR A 32 12.46 10.84 3.53
C TYR A 32 11.03 11.13 3.99
N GLY A 33 10.73 12.35 4.38
CA GLY A 33 9.43 12.74 4.91
C GLY A 33 8.28 12.54 3.92
N LEU A 34 8.55 12.63 2.63
CA LEU A 34 7.58 12.39 1.55
C LEU A 34 7.54 10.91 1.10
N ASP A 35 8.50 10.08 1.53
CA ASP A 35 8.50 8.66 1.18
C ASP A 35 7.49 7.87 2.04
N PRO A 36 6.47 7.25 1.45
CA PRO A 36 5.52 6.42 2.17
C PRO A 36 6.16 5.25 2.93
N ARG A 37 7.25 4.70 2.44
CA ARG A 37 7.99 3.60 3.11
C ARG A 37 8.62 4.09 4.42
N PHE A 38 9.22 5.26 4.40
CA PHE A 38 9.77 5.87 5.60
C PHE A 38 8.66 6.16 6.62
N ARG A 39 7.55 6.74 6.16
CA ARG A 39 6.39 7.02 7.03
C ARG A 39 5.83 5.75 7.66
N PHE A 40 5.71 4.66 6.89
CA PHE A 40 5.30 3.35 7.42
C PHE A 40 6.30 2.85 8.47
N THR A 41 7.60 2.89 8.19
CA THR A 41 8.66 2.42 9.09
C THR A 41 8.64 3.18 10.42
N VAL A 42 8.54 4.50 10.37
CA VAL A 42 8.46 5.34 11.58
C VAL A 42 7.18 5.06 12.36
N SER A 43 6.03 5.01 11.69
CA SER A 43 4.75 4.72 12.33
C SER A 43 4.76 3.34 13.00
N ARG A 44 5.36 2.34 12.36
CA ARG A 44 5.53 1.01 12.94
C ARG A 44 6.47 1.02 14.14
N ALA A 45 7.55 1.80 14.10
CA ALA A 45 8.46 1.95 15.23
C ALA A 45 7.77 2.60 16.44
N ILE A 46 6.97 3.65 16.21
CA ILE A 46 6.15 4.30 17.25
C ILE A 46 5.14 3.31 17.83
N TYR A 47 4.42 2.60 16.97
CA TYR A 47 3.47 1.56 17.40
C TYR A 47 4.13 0.50 18.28
N LYS A 48 5.28 -0.05 17.88
CA LYS A 48 6.06 -1.01 18.67
C LYS A 48 6.46 -0.43 20.04
N GLY A 49 6.89 0.82 20.07
CA GLY A 49 7.26 1.52 21.31
C GLY A 49 6.07 1.66 22.26
N MET A 50 4.93 2.10 21.74
CA MET A 50 3.68 2.23 22.51
C MET A 50 3.19 0.88 23.02
N LEU A 51 3.17 -0.13 22.15
CA LEU A 51 2.73 -1.48 22.52
C LEU A 51 3.63 -2.08 23.61
N ARG A 52 4.95 -1.92 23.50
CA ARG A 52 5.92 -2.38 24.51
C ARG A 52 5.70 -1.70 25.85
N PHE A 53 5.46 -0.41 25.83
CA PHE A 53 5.13 0.35 27.04
C PHE A 53 3.83 -0.16 27.69
N ILE A 54 2.75 -0.32 26.94
CA ILE A 54 1.46 -0.81 27.44
C ILE A 54 1.61 -2.24 27.98
N ALA A 55 2.27 -3.12 27.24
CA ALA A 55 2.49 -4.51 27.67
C ALA A 55 3.25 -4.57 29.00
N SER A 56 4.30 -3.76 29.15
CA SER A 56 5.05 -3.66 30.40
C SER A 56 4.21 -3.15 31.56
N GLN A 57 3.40 -2.10 31.33
CA GLN A 57 2.54 -1.53 32.39
C GLN A 57 1.43 -2.48 32.83
N ARG A 58 0.91 -3.27 31.92
CA ARG A 58 -0.20 -4.20 32.17
C ARG A 58 0.25 -5.62 32.48
N GLN A 59 1.56 -5.88 32.38
CA GLN A 59 2.15 -7.23 32.55
C GLN A 59 1.48 -8.28 31.63
N ILE A 60 1.23 -7.91 30.39
CA ILE A 60 0.71 -8.78 29.34
C ILE A 60 1.80 -9.11 28.32
N PRO A 61 1.67 -10.21 27.56
CA PRO A 61 2.61 -10.52 26.49
C PRO A 61 2.75 -9.39 25.48
N TYR A 62 3.98 -9.12 25.06
CA TYR A 62 4.30 -8.22 23.96
C TYR A 62 4.36 -9.04 22.68
N VAL A 63 3.36 -8.84 21.81
CA VAL A 63 3.27 -9.47 20.49
C VAL A 63 2.89 -8.39 19.48
N VAL A 64 3.71 -8.25 18.45
CA VAL A 64 3.48 -7.28 17.38
C VAL A 64 2.72 -7.95 16.24
N GLN A 65 1.75 -7.24 15.65
CA GLN A 65 1.05 -7.71 14.46
C GLN A 65 2.02 -7.97 13.30
N PRO A 66 1.71 -8.94 12.40
CA PRO A 66 2.57 -9.25 11.25
C PRO A 66 2.73 -8.07 10.29
N LEU A 67 3.71 -8.17 9.40
CA LEU A 67 3.74 -7.38 8.17
C LEU A 67 2.72 -7.91 7.16
N PRO A 68 2.28 -7.09 6.19
CA PRO A 68 1.49 -7.57 5.06
C PRO A 68 2.19 -8.72 4.36
N VAL A 69 1.40 -9.61 3.76
CA VAL A 69 1.95 -10.67 2.89
C VAL A 69 2.48 -10.07 1.60
N ASP A 70 3.32 -10.82 0.91
CA ASP A 70 3.94 -10.47 -0.35
C ASP A 70 3.80 -11.61 -1.37
N HIS A 71 4.23 -11.40 -2.63
CA HIS A 71 4.21 -12.42 -3.68
C HIS A 71 2.82 -13.02 -3.92
N LEU A 72 1.77 -12.20 -3.77
CA LEU A 72 0.41 -12.68 -4.01
C LEU A 72 0.23 -13.06 -5.48
N ALA A 73 -0.32 -14.22 -5.73
CA ALA A 73 -0.56 -14.74 -7.06
C ALA A 73 -1.86 -15.51 -7.15
N LEU A 74 -2.58 -15.33 -8.26
CA LEU A 74 -3.80 -16.06 -8.58
C LEU A 74 -3.54 -17.00 -9.74
N LYS A 75 -4.07 -18.21 -9.67
CA LYS A 75 -4.02 -19.20 -10.76
C LYS A 75 -5.42 -19.76 -11.01
N LEU A 76 -5.85 -19.71 -12.27
CA LEU A 76 -7.10 -20.35 -12.66
C LEU A 76 -6.91 -21.87 -12.70
N MET A 77 -7.71 -22.56 -11.91
CA MET A 77 -7.74 -24.03 -11.87
C MET A 77 -8.91 -24.56 -12.72
N ASP A 78 -9.01 -25.87 -12.86
CA ASP A 78 -10.17 -26.48 -13.49
C ASP A 78 -11.46 -26.22 -12.69
N ASN A 79 -12.63 -26.56 -13.27
CA ASN A 79 -13.93 -26.50 -12.60
C ASN A 79 -14.32 -25.11 -12.02
N ASN A 80 -13.90 -24.02 -12.65
CA ASN A 80 -14.14 -22.65 -12.18
C ASN A 80 -13.54 -22.34 -10.81
N GLU A 81 -12.50 -23.01 -10.45
CA GLU A 81 -11.74 -22.73 -9.24
C GLU A 81 -10.61 -21.74 -9.53
N VAL A 82 -10.22 -21.03 -8.48
CA VAL A 82 -9.04 -20.19 -8.44
C VAL A 82 -8.22 -20.54 -7.19
N GLU A 83 -6.93 -20.69 -7.39
CA GLU A 83 -5.95 -20.81 -6.31
C GLU A 83 -5.29 -19.47 -6.08
N LEU A 84 -5.18 -19.10 -4.81
CA LEU A 84 -4.38 -17.99 -4.33
C LEU A 84 -3.17 -18.55 -3.59
N THR A 85 -2.02 -17.96 -3.82
CA THR A 85 -0.79 -18.23 -3.04
C THR A 85 -0.11 -16.93 -2.68
N TRP A 86 0.59 -16.90 -1.56
CA TRP A 86 1.34 -15.73 -1.09
C TRP A 86 2.50 -16.16 -0.19
N GLN A 87 3.35 -15.21 0.16
CA GLN A 87 4.44 -15.43 1.10
C GLN A 87 4.27 -14.56 2.36
N PRO A 88 4.48 -15.09 3.56
CA PRO A 88 4.58 -14.28 4.77
C PRO A 88 5.85 -13.44 4.75
N VAL A 89 5.78 -12.24 5.29
CA VAL A 89 6.93 -11.35 5.44
C VAL A 89 7.39 -11.31 6.89
N ASP A 90 8.62 -11.71 7.12
CA ASP A 90 9.24 -11.60 8.44
C ASP A 90 9.70 -10.15 8.71
N ASP A 91 9.42 -9.65 9.91
CA ASP A 91 9.99 -8.37 10.37
C ASP A 91 11.37 -8.67 11.01
N PRO A 92 12.49 -8.27 10.35
CA PRO A 92 13.83 -8.61 10.84
C PRO A 92 14.17 -7.95 12.18
N LEU A 93 13.42 -6.92 12.57
CA LEU A 93 13.60 -6.19 13.81
C LEU A 93 12.58 -6.60 14.90
N GLU A 94 11.68 -7.55 14.59
CA GLU A 94 10.60 -7.90 15.51
C GLU A 94 10.19 -9.39 15.39
N PRO A 95 10.86 -10.29 16.11
CA PRO A 95 10.60 -11.71 15.99
C PRO A 95 9.21 -12.16 16.47
N THR A 96 8.48 -11.30 17.22
CA THR A 96 7.11 -11.61 17.65
C THR A 96 6.08 -11.39 16.55
N ALA A 97 6.46 -10.70 15.45
CA ALA A 97 5.57 -10.32 14.37
C ALA A 97 5.35 -11.42 13.31
N LYS A 98 5.61 -12.67 13.65
CA LYS A 98 5.38 -13.79 12.72
C LYS A 98 3.90 -14.04 12.51
N ALA A 99 3.51 -14.22 11.25
CA ALA A 99 2.18 -14.68 10.91
C ALA A 99 1.94 -16.09 11.44
N SER A 100 0.76 -16.36 11.98
CA SER A 100 0.31 -17.68 12.38
C SER A 100 -0.87 -18.18 11.53
N GLN A 101 -1.61 -17.26 10.97
CA GLN A 101 -2.81 -17.49 10.14
C GLN A 101 -2.97 -16.32 9.16
N TYR A 102 -3.95 -16.45 8.25
CA TYR A 102 -4.27 -15.43 7.27
C TYR A 102 -5.77 -15.27 7.14
N ILE A 103 -6.22 -14.07 6.79
CA ILE A 103 -7.62 -13.80 6.43
C ILE A 103 -7.64 -13.48 4.94
N VAL A 104 -8.39 -14.24 4.18
CA VAL A 104 -8.62 -14.02 2.75
C VAL A 104 -9.97 -13.36 2.57
N TYR A 105 -9.98 -12.18 1.96
CA TYR A 105 -11.19 -11.44 1.64
C TYR A 105 -11.53 -11.61 0.17
N THR A 106 -12.80 -11.87 -0.10
CA THR A 106 -13.31 -12.06 -1.46
C THR A 106 -14.33 -10.99 -1.82
N ARG A 107 -14.26 -10.50 -3.05
CA ARG A 107 -15.22 -9.59 -3.63
C ARG A 107 -15.69 -10.12 -4.98
N ILE A 108 -16.99 -10.21 -5.19
CA ILE A 108 -17.61 -10.65 -6.44
C ILE A 108 -18.16 -9.44 -7.18
N GLY A 109 -17.68 -9.18 -8.38
CA GLY A 109 -18.12 -8.09 -9.24
C GLY A 109 -17.90 -6.73 -8.57
N ASN A 110 -18.97 -5.93 -8.48
CA ASN A 110 -18.95 -4.57 -7.90
C ASN A 110 -19.46 -4.53 -6.45
N GLN A 111 -19.47 -5.65 -5.75
CA GLN A 111 -19.85 -5.68 -4.33
C GLN A 111 -18.70 -5.18 -3.44
N GLY A 112 -18.92 -5.04 -2.14
CA GLY A 112 -17.84 -4.87 -1.17
C GLY A 112 -17.13 -6.20 -0.94
N PHE A 113 -15.95 -6.15 -0.32
CA PHE A 113 -15.31 -7.35 0.21
C PHE A 113 -16.19 -7.95 1.31
N ASP A 114 -16.13 -9.26 1.44
CA ASP A 114 -16.78 -10.02 2.51
C ASP A 114 -16.08 -9.81 3.88
N ASN A 115 -16.48 -10.58 4.88
CA ASN A 115 -15.88 -10.51 6.22
C ASN A 115 -14.55 -11.31 6.32
N GLY A 116 -14.14 -11.97 5.26
CA GLY A 116 -12.92 -12.76 5.16
C GLY A 116 -13.06 -14.17 5.73
N GLU A 117 -12.26 -15.07 5.19
CA GLU A 117 -12.12 -16.45 5.64
C GLU A 117 -10.74 -16.64 6.26
N LEU A 118 -10.70 -17.27 7.45
CA LEU A 118 -9.46 -17.56 8.17
C LEU A 118 -8.86 -18.86 7.67
N VAL A 119 -7.58 -18.83 7.29
CA VAL A 119 -6.83 -19.99 6.80
C VAL A 119 -5.48 -20.11 7.51
N ASP A 120 -5.01 -21.34 7.67
CA ASP A 120 -3.77 -21.64 8.39
C ASP A 120 -2.53 -21.62 7.48
N GLU A 121 -2.72 -21.87 6.18
CA GLU A 121 -1.62 -21.95 5.21
C GLU A 121 -1.59 -20.74 4.29
N PRO A 122 -0.43 -20.39 3.70
CA PRO A 122 -0.31 -19.29 2.74
C PRO A 122 -0.86 -19.68 1.36
N ARG A 123 -2.03 -20.28 1.34
CA ARG A 123 -2.75 -20.77 0.17
C ARG A 123 -4.25 -20.79 0.43
N PHE A 124 -5.02 -20.50 -0.61
CA PHE A 124 -6.48 -20.57 -0.57
C PHE A 124 -7.04 -21.03 -1.91
N HIS A 125 -8.07 -21.86 -1.86
CA HIS A 125 -8.81 -22.32 -3.04
C HIS A 125 -10.27 -21.94 -2.88
N THR A 126 -10.86 -21.41 -3.94
CA THR A 126 -12.29 -21.12 -3.95
C THR A 126 -12.86 -21.22 -5.38
N THR A 127 -14.16 -21.36 -5.45
CA THR A 127 -14.87 -21.31 -6.73
C THR A 127 -15.24 -19.88 -7.09
N MET A 128 -15.30 -19.58 -8.39
CA MET A 128 -15.68 -18.27 -8.91
C MET A 128 -16.78 -18.38 -9.95
N PRO A 129 -17.74 -17.42 -10.00
CA PRO A 129 -18.77 -17.40 -11.03
C PRO A 129 -18.17 -17.05 -12.38
N MET A 130 -18.74 -17.65 -13.44
CA MET A 130 -18.37 -17.35 -14.83
C MET A 130 -18.79 -15.95 -15.24
N GLY A 131 -17.95 -15.28 -16.02
CA GLY A 131 -18.26 -13.97 -16.61
C GLY A 131 -18.21 -12.80 -15.61
N VAL A 132 -17.73 -13.03 -14.40
CA VAL A 132 -17.65 -12.02 -13.33
C VAL A 132 -16.21 -11.89 -12.87
N VAL A 133 -15.79 -10.67 -12.61
CA VAL A 133 -14.50 -10.40 -11.96
C VAL A 133 -14.61 -10.71 -10.48
N CYS A 134 -13.74 -11.58 -9.97
CA CYS A 134 -13.58 -11.83 -8.54
C CYS A 134 -12.26 -11.22 -8.09
N SER A 135 -12.28 -10.50 -6.98
CA SER A 135 -11.10 -9.84 -6.42
C SER A 135 -10.80 -10.38 -5.04
N TYR A 136 -9.52 -10.41 -4.71
CA TYR A 136 -9.03 -11.01 -3.48
C TYR A 136 -7.95 -10.12 -2.86
N LYS A 137 -7.89 -10.10 -1.54
CA LYS A 137 -6.81 -9.53 -0.75
C LYS A 137 -6.60 -10.37 0.50
N VAL A 138 -5.41 -10.33 1.05
CA VAL A 138 -5.00 -11.18 2.18
C VAL A 138 -4.42 -10.32 3.29
N ALA A 139 -4.76 -10.64 4.53
CA ALA A 139 -4.10 -10.09 5.70
C ALA A 139 -3.48 -11.20 6.55
N ALA A 140 -2.25 -11.02 7.00
CA ALA A 140 -1.60 -11.91 7.95
C ALA A 140 -2.08 -11.64 9.37
N VAL A 141 -2.18 -12.68 10.19
CA VAL A 141 -2.73 -12.61 11.55
C VAL A 141 -1.82 -13.33 12.53
N ASN A 142 -1.71 -12.80 13.74
CA ASN A 142 -1.16 -13.48 14.91
C ASN A 142 -1.86 -12.99 16.19
N ALA A 143 -1.39 -13.41 17.37
CA ALA A 143 -1.95 -12.98 18.65
C ALA A 143 -1.83 -11.44 18.90
N GLY A 144 -0.97 -10.75 18.19
CA GLY A 144 -0.80 -9.29 18.25
C GLY A 144 -1.79 -8.51 17.38
N GLY A 145 -2.49 -9.19 16.48
CA GLY A 145 -3.49 -8.59 15.60
C GLY A 145 -3.32 -8.95 14.13
N ARG A 146 -3.95 -8.14 13.29
CA ARG A 146 -3.98 -8.28 11.84
C ARG A 146 -3.03 -7.27 11.18
N SER A 147 -2.31 -7.69 10.15
CA SER A 147 -1.53 -6.79 9.28
C SER A 147 -2.42 -5.82 8.51
N PHE A 148 -1.84 -4.84 7.83
CA PHE A 148 -2.49 -4.25 6.67
C PHE A 148 -2.76 -5.32 5.61
N ASP A 149 -3.73 -5.05 4.74
CA ASP A 149 -4.08 -5.94 3.65
C ASP A 149 -2.95 -5.96 2.59
N SER A 150 -2.86 -7.05 1.83
CA SER A 150 -2.06 -7.12 0.61
C SER A 150 -2.62 -6.18 -0.47
N GLU A 151 -1.94 -6.13 -1.60
CA GLU A 151 -2.53 -5.64 -2.85
C GLU A 151 -3.83 -6.39 -3.18
N ILE A 152 -4.65 -5.77 -4.06
CA ILE A 152 -5.88 -6.38 -4.55
C ILE A 152 -5.59 -7.01 -5.90
N LEU A 153 -5.70 -8.33 -5.96
CA LEU A 153 -5.62 -9.09 -7.20
C LEU A 153 -6.99 -9.58 -7.65
N SER A 154 -7.13 -9.86 -8.94
CA SER A 154 -8.40 -10.26 -9.52
C SER A 154 -8.24 -11.35 -10.55
N ALA A 155 -9.29 -12.17 -10.71
CA ALA A 155 -9.39 -13.16 -11.74
C ALA A 155 -10.80 -13.19 -12.33
N GLY A 156 -10.92 -13.69 -13.54
CA GLY A 156 -12.20 -13.85 -14.21
C GLY A 156 -12.12 -14.89 -15.33
N ARG A 157 -13.20 -15.63 -15.51
CA ARG A 157 -13.28 -16.68 -16.51
C ARG A 157 -14.43 -16.43 -17.49
N CYS A 158 -14.10 -16.49 -18.78
CA CYS A 158 -15.08 -16.42 -19.86
C CYS A 158 -15.57 -17.80 -20.27
N LEU A 159 -16.84 -17.90 -20.55
CA LEU A 159 -17.36 -19.02 -21.36
C LEU A 159 -16.82 -18.88 -22.79
N ASN A 160 -16.23 -19.92 -23.35
CA ASN A 160 -15.57 -19.90 -24.67
C ASN A 160 -14.41 -18.86 -24.77
N SER A 161 -13.57 -18.85 -23.77
CA SER A 161 -12.43 -17.94 -23.70
C SER A 161 -11.50 -18.05 -24.91
N LYS A 162 -11.05 -16.90 -25.42
CA LYS A 162 -10.02 -16.80 -26.47
C LYS A 162 -8.61 -17.16 -25.98
N GLY A 163 -8.43 -17.34 -24.69
CA GLY A 163 -7.21 -17.64 -23.98
C GLY A 163 -7.17 -16.94 -22.62
N THR A 164 -6.15 -17.22 -21.85
CA THR A 164 -5.94 -16.59 -20.54
C THR A 164 -4.87 -15.51 -20.63
N VAL A 165 -5.16 -14.35 -20.09
CA VAL A 165 -4.23 -13.21 -19.98
C VAL A 165 -3.75 -13.11 -18.53
N LEU A 166 -2.45 -12.91 -18.34
CA LEU A 166 -1.89 -12.58 -17.04
C LEU A 166 -1.88 -11.06 -16.88
N VAL A 167 -2.45 -10.55 -15.79
CA VAL A 167 -2.32 -9.16 -15.37
C VAL A 167 -1.28 -9.10 -14.27
N ILE A 168 -0.18 -8.42 -14.52
CA ILE A 168 0.91 -8.25 -13.55
C ILE A 168 0.71 -6.89 -12.88
N ASN A 169 0.47 -6.91 -11.57
CA ASN A 169 0.24 -5.70 -10.80
C ASN A 169 1.57 -5.17 -10.27
N GLY A 170 2.21 -4.27 -11.02
CA GLY A 170 3.43 -3.58 -10.60
C GLY A 170 3.15 -2.19 -10.02
N PHE A 171 1.88 -1.83 -9.78
CA PHE A 171 1.47 -0.61 -9.13
C PHE A 171 0.47 -0.91 -8.00
N ASP A 172 0.99 -1.32 -6.87
CA ASP A 172 0.25 -1.75 -5.68
C ASP A 172 0.30 -0.72 -4.53
N ARG A 173 1.16 0.29 -4.65
CA ARG A 173 1.40 1.31 -3.62
C ARG A 173 1.90 2.62 -4.20
N ILE A 174 1.72 3.69 -3.45
CA ILE A 174 2.30 4.99 -3.77
C ILE A 174 3.81 4.93 -3.55
N SER A 175 4.57 5.44 -4.51
CA SER A 175 5.99 5.73 -4.35
C SER A 175 6.24 7.14 -3.79
N ALA A 176 7.47 7.41 -3.40
CA ALA A 176 7.89 8.77 -3.12
C ALA A 176 7.74 9.65 -4.38
N PRO A 177 7.44 10.95 -4.23
CA PRO A 177 7.43 11.84 -5.38
C PRO A 177 8.83 11.91 -5.98
N ALA A 178 8.90 11.98 -7.29
CA ALA A 178 10.17 12.19 -7.97
C ALA A 178 10.79 13.52 -7.52
N ASP A 179 12.03 13.50 -7.10
CA ASP A 179 12.79 14.69 -6.81
C ASP A 179 13.56 15.16 -8.05
N PHE A 180 13.80 16.44 -8.14
CA PHE A 180 14.65 17.01 -9.17
C PHE A 180 15.67 17.99 -8.57
N ALA A 181 16.80 18.07 -9.22
CA ALA A 181 17.81 19.09 -8.96
C ALA A 181 18.36 19.56 -10.31
N ALA A 182 18.30 20.85 -10.54
CA ALA A 182 18.78 21.47 -11.77
C ALA A 182 19.67 22.66 -11.48
N PRO A 183 20.65 23.00 -12.34
CA PRO A 183 21.35 24.28 -12.27
C PRO A 183 20.33 25.41 -12.45
N GLY A 184 20.33 26.33 -11.48
CA GLY A 184 19.58 27.58 -11.58
C GLY A 184 20.41 28.68 -12.22
N ASP A 185 19.76 29.80 -12.53
CA ASP A 185 20.44 31.00 -13.00
C ASP A 185 21.39 31.56 -11.93
N ALA A 186 22.48 32.14 -12.38
CA ALA A 186 23.49 32.81 -11.52
C ALA A 186 24.13 31.88 -10.45
N GLY A 187 24.23 30.56 -10.70
CA GLY A 187 24.90 29.62 -9.79
C GLY A 187 24.02 29.13 -8.64
N THR A 188 22.74 29.40 -8.69
CA THR A 188 21.76 28.78 -7.80
C THR A 188 21.48 27.34 -8.23
N HIS A 189 21.09 26.50 -7.29
CA HIS A 189 20.60 25.15 -7.57
C HIS A 189 19.12 25.10 -7.24
N LEU A 190 18.33 24.74 -8.22
CA LEU A 190 16.90 24.45 -8.06
C LEU A 190 16.75 23.00 -7.60
N ALA A 191 16.02 22.76 -6.54
CA ALA A 191 15.69 21.42 -6.10
C ALA A 191 14.25 21.41 -5.58
N GLY A 192 13.52 20.34 -5.89
CA GLY A 192 12.12 20.21 -5.51
C GLY A 192 11.60 18.80 -5.72
N PHE A 193 10.30 18.67 -5.58
CA PHE A 193 9.57 17.43 -5.80
C PHE A 193 8.39 17.69 -6.75
N LEU A 194 8.08 16.69 -7.57
CA LEU A 194 6.87 16.71 -8.36
C LEU A 194 5.67 16.42 -7.45
N ASP A 195 4.60 17.17 -7.59
CA ASP A 195 3.39 17.04 -6.77
C ASP A 195 2.30 16.17 -7.38
N GLU A 196 2.54 15.64 -8.57
CA GLU A 196 1.59 14.75 -9.22
C GLU A 196 1.66 13.34 -8.65
N VAL A 197 0.52 12.83 -8.22
CA VAL A 197 0.34 11.46 -7.71
C VAL A 197 -0.79 10.79 -8.46
N ASP A 198 -0.64 9.51 -8.76
CA ASP A 198 -1.74 8.73 -9.30
C ASP A 198 -2.87 8.61 -8.28
N HIS A 199 -4.06 8.92 -8.77
CA HIS A 199 -5.28 8.80 -7.96
C HIS A 199 -5.80 7.40 -8.06
N GLY A 200 -5.41 6.38 -7.74
CA GLY A 200 -5.93 5.02 -7.80
C GLY A 200 -7.35 4.87 -8.41
N VAL A 201 -7.85 3.69 -8.45
CA VAL A 201 -9.20 3.40 -8.96
C VAL A 201 -10.23 3.92 -7.94
N PRO A 202 -11.18 4.77 -8.35
CA PRO A 202 -12.21 5.28 -7.45
C PRO A 202 -13.26 4.18 -7.17
N TYR A 203 -12.87 3.14 -6.49
CA TYR A 203 -13.77 2.06 -6.11
C TYR A 203 -14.51 2.42 -4.83
N LEU A 204 -15.82 2.55 -4.95
CA LEU A 204 -16.66 3.25 -3.98
C LEU A 204 -16.91 2.51 -2.66
N LYS A 205 -16.64 1.24 -2.57
CA LYS A 205 -16.97 0.44 -1.37
C LYS A 205 -15.74 0.07 -0.53
N ASP A 206 -14.56 0.24 -1.10
CA ASP A 206 -13.30 0.03 -0.41
C ASP A 206 -12.43 1.27 -0.68
N ILE A 207 -12.77 2.34 0.01
CA ILE A 207 -12.20 3.65 -0.28
C ILE A 207 -10.89 3.81 0.47
N SER A 208 -9.81 3.95 -0.30
CA SER A 208 -8.57 4.54 0.16
C SER A 208 -8.54 6.02 -0.19
N TYR A 209 -7.88 6.78 0.65
CA TYR A 209 -7.70 8.21 0.44
C TYR A 209 -6.22 8.52 0.39
N ILE A 210 -5.82 9.25 -0.63
CA ILE A 210 -4.48 9.82 -0.72
C ILE A 210 -4.59 11.32 -0.55
N GLY A 211 -3.70 11.86 0.26
CA GLY A 211 -3.45 13.29 0.28
C GLY A 211 -2.66 13.69 -0.95
N SER A 212 -2.75 14.94 -1.34
CA SER A 212 -1.90 15.50 -2.37
C SER A 212 -0.45 15.53 -1.89
N MET A 213 0.45 15.23 -2.80
CA MET A 213 1.89 15.48 -2.61
C MET A 213 2.18 16.92 -2.98
N LYS A 214 3.01 17.59 -2.19
CA LYS A 214 3.37 18.97 -2.43
C LYS A 214 4.69 19.06 -3.19
N GLU A 215 4.75 20.02 -4.08
CA GLU A 215 6.01 20.43 -4.69
C GLU A 215 6.81 21.29 -3.70
N TYR A 216 8.06 20.90 -3.44
CA TYR A 216 9.00 21.66 -2.65
C TYR A 216 10.08 22.25 -3.55
N ARG A 217 10.14 23.56 -3.62
CA ARG A 217 11.15 24.28 -4.39
C ARG A 217 12.06 25.07 -3.47
N ARG A 218 13.32 24.76 -3.50
CA ARG A 218 14.32 25.38 -2.62
C ARG A 218 14.46 26.90 -2.80
N GLU A 219 14.14 27.41 -3.99
CA GLU A 219 14.16 28.84 -4.30
C GLU A 219 12.95 29.59 -3.77
N MET A 220 11.89 28.89 -3.35
CA MET A 220 10.73 29.52 -2.73
C MET A 220 11.11 29.92 -1.31
N PRO A 221 11.10 31.22 -0.98
CA PRO A 221 11.43 31.65 0.37
C PRO A 221 10.36 31.24 1.36
N TRP A 222 10.73 31.15 2.62
CA TRP A 222 9.77 31.11 3.71
C TRP A 222 9.00 32.43 3.73
N MET A 223 7.68 32.36 3.56
CA MET A 223 6.87 33.56 3.34
C MET A 223 6.23 34.07 4.63
N ASP A 224 5.57 33.20 5.38
CA ASP A 224 4.85 33.55 6.60
C ASP A 224 4.44 32.28 7.36
N ASP A 225 3.56 32.42 8.37
CA ASP A 225 3.07 31.33 9.19
C ASP A 225 2.19 30.34 8.41
N ASP A 226 1.64 30.73 7.27
CA ASP A 226 0.81 29.90 6.40
C ASP A 226 1.65 29.14 5.36
N ALA A 227 2.93 29.49 5.21
CA ALA A 227 3.82 28.81 4.29
C ALA A 227 4.24 27.44 4.82
N SER A 228 4.26 26.42 3.95
CA SER A 228 4.70 25.08 4.33
C SER A 228 6.20 24.97 4.59
N GLY A 229 6.88 26.07 4.54
CA GLY A 229 8.31 26.18 4.76
C GLY A 229 9.08 26.31 3.47
N PHE A 230 10.34 25.95 3.53
CA PHE A 230 11.26 26.10 2.42
C PHE A 230 10.75 25.39 1.17
N GLY A 231 10.42 26.14 0.15
CA GLY A 231 9.87 25.55 -1.07
C GLY A 231 8.39 25.23 -0.99
N ASP A 232 7.58 26.18 -0.57
CA ASP A 232 6.14 25.99 -0.45
C ASP A 232 5.48 25.53 -1.75
N SER A 233 4.43 24.73 -1.63
CA SER A 233 3.57 24.34 -2.73
C SER A 233 2.27 25.15 -2.69
N TYR A 234 1.92 25.72 -3.83
CA TYR A 234 0.62 26.38 -4.03
C TYR A 234 -0.50 25.39 -4.40
N ALA A 235 -0.28 24.12 -4.28
CA ALA A 235 -1.32 23.12 -4.53
C ALA A 235 -2.43 23.22 -3.47
N ASN A 236 -3.64 23.50 -3.91
CA ASN A 236 -4.83 23.67 -3.06
C ASN A 236 -5.42 22.34 -2.54
N TYR A 237 -4.60 21.32 -2.37
CA TYR A 237 -5.08 19.97 -2.03
C TYR A 237 -4.87 19.56 -0.59
N GLU A 238 -4.33 20.44 0.25
CA GLU A 238 -3.93 20.09 1.61
C GLU A 238 -5.07 19.62 2.49
N THR A 239 -6.24 20.16 2.25
CA THR A 239 -7.47 19.85 2.99
C THR A 239 -8.41 18.93 2.22
N GLU A 240 -8.10 18.61 0.96
CA GLU A 240 -8.93 17.74 0.15
C GLU A 240 -8.55 16.28 0.38
N VAL A 241 -9.56 15.46 0.59
CA VAL A 241 -9.41 14.01 0.60
C VAL A 241 -9.77 13.52 -0.79
N ILE A 242 -8.78 13.04 -1.53
CA ILE A 242 -8.97 12.51 -2.87
C ILE A 242 -9.32 11.03 -2.75
N ALA A 243 -10.55 10.68 -3.14
CA ALA A 243 -10.96 9.29 -3.19
C ALA A 243 -10.20 8.56 -4.30
N GLY A 244 -9.70 7.41 -3.99
CA GLY A 244 -8.97 6.61 -4.96
C GLY A 244 -7.80 5.87 -4.32
N ASN A 245 -6.87 5.46 -5.17
CA ASN A 245 -5.69 4.72 -4.74
C ASN A 245 -6.01 3.43 -3.98
N SER A 246 -7.09 2.78 -4.39
CA SER A 246 -7.41 1.43 -3.94
C SER A 246 -6.51 0.38 -4.58
N PHE A 247 -5.70 0.78 -5.56
CA PHE A 247 -4.86 -0.10 -6.39
C PHE A 247 -5.61 -1.26 -7.04
N ASP A 248 -6.88 -1.06 -7.33
CA ASP A 248 -7.82 -2.06 -7.86
C ASP A 248 -7.74 -2.16 -9.40
N TYR A 249 -6.58 -1.86 -9.95
CA TYR A 249 -6.31 -1.90 -11.39
C TYR A 249 -6.49 -3.29 -12.01
N PRO A 250 -6.09 -4.41 -11.36
CA PRO A 250 -6.37 -5.73 -11.90
C PRO A 250 -7.85 -6.00 -12.15
N ALA A 251 -8.74 -5.46 -11.30
CA ALA A 251 -10.18 -5.58 -11.54
C ALA A 251 -10.65 -4.69 -12.70
N LEU A 252 -10.07 -3.50 -12.86
CA LEU A 252 -10.39 -2.58 -13.95
C LEU A 252 -10.00 -3.19 -15.30
N HIS A 253 -8.75 -3.61 -15.45
CA HIS A 253 -8.22 -4.29 -16.65
C HIS A 253 -8.98 -5.59 -16.90
N GLY A 254 -9.23 -6.37 -15.85
CA GLY A 254 -9.97 -7.64 -15.92
C GLY A 254 -11.38 -7.50 -16.49
N ARG A 255 -12.10 -6.41 -16.15
CA ARG A 255 -13.40 -6.13 -16.77
C ARG A 255 -13.29 -5.94 -18.28
N ALA A 256 -12.28 -5.22 -18.74
CA ALA A 256 -12.05 -5.02 -20.17
C ALA A 256 -11.67 -6.33 -20.87
N LEU A 257 -10.84 -7.16 -20.24
CA LEU A 257 -10.43 -8.47 -20.76
C LEU A 257 -11.62 -9.42 -20.88
N LEU A 258 -12.48 -9.51 -19.86
CA LEU A 258 -13.71 -10.30 -19.93
C LEU A 258 -14.64 -9.82 -21.04
N ALA A 259 -14.83 -8.50 -21.18
CA ALA A 259 -15.63 -7.91 -22.26
C ALA A 259 -15.06 -8.22 -23.66
N ALA A 260 -13.73 -8.31 -23.77
CA ALA A 260 -13.04 -8.71 -25.00
C ALA A 260 -13.07 -10.24 -25.26
N GLY A 261 -13.58 -11.04 -24.32
CA GLY A 261 -13.72 -12.49 -24.44
C GLY A 261 -12.48 -13.26 -24.01
N TYR A 262 -11.65 -12.71 -23.13
CA TYR A 262 -10.51 -13.41 -22.54
C TYR A 262 -10.79 -13.73 -21.07
N SER A 263 -10.38 -14.91 -20.64
CA SER A 263 -10.17 -15.19 -19.21
C SER A 263 -8.90 -14.47 -18.75
N PHE A 264 -8.82 -14.18 -17.48
CA PHE A 264 -7.62 -13.57 -16.93
C PHE A 264 -7.37 -14.00 -15.49
N THR A 265 -6.15 -13.88 -15.07
CA THR A 265 -5.70 -13.98 -13.69
C THR A 265 -4.69 -12.86 -13.43
N SER A 266 -4.35 -12.60 -12.18
CA SER A 266 -3.35 -11.58 -11.84
C SER A 266 -2.36 -12.07 -10.80
N CYS A 267 -1.22 -11.43 -10.75
CA CYS A 267 -0.17 -11.65 -9.75
C CYS A 267 0.55 -10.33 -9.44
N SER A 268 1.26 -10.31 -8.34
CA SER A 268 2.24 -9.26 -8.05
C SER A 268 3.42 -9.34 -9.03
N ASN A 269 4.15 -8.25 -9.21
CA ASN A 269 5.38 -8.24 -10.01
C ASN A 269 6.45 -9.14 -9.37
N GLU A 270 6.56 -9.17 -8.05
CA GLU A 270 7.51 -10.00 -7.31
C GLU A 270 7.30 -11.50 -7.59
N ALA A 271 6.06 -11.93 -7.75
CA ALA A 271 5.76 -13.33 -8.10
C ALA A 271 6.30 -13.74 -9.49
N VAL A 272 6.39 -12.79 -10.42
CA VAL A 272 7.01 -13.01 -11.73
C VAL A 272 8.54 -12.92 -11.64
N GLU A 273 9.05 -11.93 -10.93
CA GLU A 273 10.49 -11.70 -10.77
C GLU A 273 11.18 -12.90 -10.12
N GLU A 274 10.53 -13.54 -9.15
CA GLU A 274 11.05 -14.75 -8.47
C GLU A 274 10.66 -16.07 -9.17
N GLY A 275 9.95 -16.01 -10.29
CA GLY A 275 9.61 -17.19 -11.10
C GLY A 275 8.51 -18.07 -10.48
N ILE A 276 7.72 -17.55 -9.52
CA ILE A 276 6.55 -18.25 -8.98
C ILE A 276 5.47 -18.39 -10.05
N ILE A 277 5.33 -17.36 -10.90
CA ILE A 277 4.45 -17.34 -12.05
C ILE A 277 5.29 -17.29 -13.32
N SER A 278 5.10 -18.27 -14.22
CA SER A 278 5.74 -18.29 -15.53
C SER A 278 4.89 -17.57 -16.56
N LEU A 279 5.51 -16.68 -17.35
CA LEU A 279 4.84 -15.99 -18.45
C LEU A 279 4.47 -16.93 -19.59
N GLU A 280 5.15 -18.06 -19.73
CA GLU A 280 4.92 -19.04 -20.81
C GLU A 280 3.55 -19.72 -20.73
N ASP A 281 2.94 -19.72 -19.54
CA ASP A 281 1.62 -20.32 -19.30
C ASP A 281 0.46 -19.47 -19.87
N TYR A 282 0.76 -18.25 -20.34
CA TYR A 282 -0.26 -17.28 -20.72
C TYR A 282 -0.12 -16.83 -22.17
N ARG A 283 -1.26 -16.52 -22.76
CA ARG A 283 -1.29 -16.02 -24.14
C ARG A 283 -0.73 -14.61 -24.28
N LEU A 284 -0.98 -13.78 -23.29
CA LEU A 284 -0.56 -12.37 -23.20
C LEU A 284 -0.28 -12.02 -21.74
N ALA A 285 0.60 -11.06 -21.52
CA ALA A 285 0.80 -10.42 -20.24
C ALA A 285 0.45 -8.93 -20.35
N ASP A 286 -0.23 -8.39 -19.36
CA ASP A 286 -0.60 -6.99 -19.20
C ASP A 286 0.08 -6.48 -17.93
N LEU A 287 1.10 -5.63 -18.08
CA LEU A 287 1.89 -5.09 -16.98
C LEU A 287 1.41 -3.70 -16.61
N ILE A 288 0.94 -3.55 -15.37
CA ILE A 288 0.49 -2.30 -14.80
C ILE A 288 1.64 -1.68 -14.01
N LEU A 289 2.11 -0.50 -14.42
CA LEU A 289 3.22 0.20 -13.79
C LEU A 289 2.79 1.45 -13.03
N GLY A 290 1.56 1.93 -13.25
CA GLY A 290 1.12 3.21 -12.72
C GLY A 290 1.84 4.40 -13.35
N LYS A 291 1.71 5.54 -12.72
CA LYS A 291 2.41 6.77 -13.07
C LYS A 291 3.56 6.97 -12.08
N GLN A 292 4.74 7.13 -12.57
CA GLN A 292 5.94 7.44 -11.79
C GLN A 292 6.35 8.89 -11.96
#